data_563838e61975245b02698a274bfd9b9d
#
_entry.id   563838e61975245b02698a274bfd9b9d
#
_cell.length_a   1.000
_cell.length_b   1.000
_cell.length_c   1.000
_cell.angle_alpha   90.00
_cell.angle_beta   90.00
_cell.angle_gamma   90.00
#
_symmetry.space_group_name_H-M   'P 1'
#
loop_
_entity.id
_entity.type
_entity.pdbx_description
1 polymer ?
#
loop_
_entity_poly.entity_id
_entity_poly.type
_entity_poly.pdbx_seq_one_letter_code
_entity_poly.pdbx_strand_id
1 'polypeptide(L)'
;DYLGLVNDVNRRLNEVELTATNFTSAVGEYAMVRDSVNVAIRYINQHEFAYPFNHSTSTTTLVPGVTRYSIPTDAKYVDYNTARLKKDATISFDGVSLNTLPYNEYIDNQYINQEDDINSTTIDAVSGLSASVTTISVTSSTGFTATGTLFVGGEQITYTGITGNDFTGCTRGANSTTAATIADDVVVTQFSDGGSPRFIVRTLDNNYLLYPFPDKQYELSFDYFTLPTDLSAATDVPSLPVQFRYIIVEGAMHTAYMFRGETQEANLMKNNFEEGIKQMRSLYINKYEYIRSTVTSGSTIGAFASQSRVI
;
A
#
# COMPACT_ATOMS: atom_id res chain seq x y z
N ASP A 1 14.94 20.78 12.08
CA ASP A 1 13.52 20.91 12.32
C ASP A 1 12.88 21.96 11.40
N TYR A 2 11.58 22.07 11.39
CA TYR A 2 10.83 23.00 10.56
C TYR A 2 11.13 24.45 10.87
N LEU A 3 11.16 24.80 12.16
CA LEU A 3 11.55 26.15 12.61
C LEU A 3 12.94 26.56 12.10
N GLY A 4 13.90 25.65 12.18
CA GLY A 4 15.25 25.89 11.67
C GLY A 4 15.30 26.18 10.18
N LEU A 5 14.55 25.42 9.37
CA LEU A 5 14.45 25.66 7.92
C LEU A 5 13.81 27.01 7.59
N VAL A 6 12.74 27.38 8.28
CA VAL A 6 12.05 28.67 8.11
C VAL A 6 13.01 29.80 8.52
N ASN A 7 13.73 29.66 9.61
CA ASN A 7 14.68 30.68 10.08
C ASN A 7 15.91 30.79 9.16
N ASP A 8 16.34 29.71 8.53
CA ASP A 8 17.39 29.77 7.50
C ASP A 8 16.95 30.60 6.30
N VAL A 9 15.67 30.50 5.87
CA VAL A 9 15.10 31.36 4.82
C VAL A 9 15.00 32.80 5.31
N ASN A 10 14.41 33.05 6.49
CA ASN A 10 14.27 34.40 7.06
C ASN A 10 15.63 35.11 7.17
N ARG A 11 16.66 34.44 7.66
CA ARG A 11 18.01 34.98 7.79
C ARG A 11 18.59 35.41 6.43
N ARG A 12 18.38 34.59 5.38
CA ARG A 12 18.85 34.92 4.01
C ARG A 12 18.06 36.07 3.39
N LEU A 13 16.78 36.26 3.80
CA LEU A 13 15.95 37.39 3.40
C LEU A 13 16.19 38.65 4.25
N ASN A 14 17.13 38.61 5.21
CA ASN A 14 17.39 39.68 6.18
C ASN A 14 16.18 40.00 7.07
N GLU A 15 15.35 38.99 7.36
CA GLU A 15 14.19 39.07 8.24
C GLU A 15 14.50 38.54 9.64
N VAL A 16 13.63 38.89 10.61
CA VAL A 16 13.77 38.43 12.00
C VAL A 16 13.44 36.95 12.12
N GLU A 17 14.23 36.22 12.87
CA GLU A 17 13.99 34.79 13.13
C GLU A 17 12.74 34.60 14.01
N LEU A 18 11.98 33.56 13.69
CA LEU A 18 10.84 33.12 14.51
C LEU A 18 11.31 32.32 15.72
N THR A 19 10.52 32.39 16.77
CA THR A 19 10.68 31.54 17.97
C THR A 19 9.63 30.43 17.96
N ALA A 20 9.84 29.36 18.72
CA ALA A 20 8.85 28.29 18.85
C ALA A 20 7.46 28.81 19.30
N THR A 21 7.45 29.90 20.07
CA THR A 21 6.22 30.50 20.62
C THR A 21 5.39 31.22 19.55
N ASN A 22 6.03 31.93 18.62
CA ASN A 22 5.34 32.72 17.61
C ASN A 22 5.26 32.02 16.22
N PHE A 23 5.84 30.85 16.08
CA PHE A 23 5.90 30.09 14.84
C PHE A 23 4.52 29.78 14.25
N THR A 24 3.60 29.25 15.05
CA THR A 24 2.26 28.87 14.60
C THR A 24 1.34 30.08 14.36
N SER A 25 1.58 31.19 15.05
CA SER A 25 0.82 32.44 14.91
C SER A 25 1.43 33.42 13.90
N ALA A 26 2.49 33.02 13.19
CA ALA A 26 3.13 33.85 12.18
C ALA A 26 2.16 34.23 11.07
N VAL A 27 2.17 35.51 10.65
CA VAL A 27 1.29 36.07 9.63
C VAL A 27 2.11 36.80 8.55
N GLY A 28 1.45 37.13 7.42
CA GLY A 28 2.08 37.87 6.34
C GLY A 28 3.23 37.10 5.70
N GLU A 29 4.38 37.76 5.53
CA GLU A 29 5.56 37.16 4.90
C GLU A 29 6.09 35.94 5.65
N TYR A 30 6.08 35.95 6.97
CA TYR A 30 6.51 34.81 7.78
C TYR A 30 5.65 33.57 7.58
N ALA A 31 4.33 33.75 7.44
CA ALA A 31 3.42 32.66 7.08
C ALA A 31 3.73 32.11 5.67
N MET A 32 3.96 33.01 4.71
CA MET A 32 4.32 32.64 3.34
C MET A 32 5.66 31.87 3.30
N VAL A 33 6.69 32.29 4.04
CA VAL A 33 7.96 31.57 4.13
C VAL A 33 7.75 30.16 4.72
N ARG A 34 6.96 30.05 5.79
CA ARG A 34 6.59 28.77 6.36
C ARG A 34 5.93 27.84 5.35
N ASP A 35 4.94 28.36 4.62
CA ASP A 35 4.24 27.56 3.62
C ASP A 35 5.15 27.20 2.42
N SER A 36 6.08 28.09 2.04
CA SER A 36 7.05 27.85 0.95
C SER A 36 7.99 26.67 1.23
N VAL A 37 8.32 26.43 2.49
CA VAL A 37 9.12 25.24 2.89
C VAL A 37 8.33 23.96 2.58
N ASN A 38 7.03 23.91 2.90
CA ASN A 38 6.20 22.76 2.56
C ASN A 38 6.00 22.62 1.05
N VAL A 39 5.87 23.71 0.31
CA VAL A 39 5.81 23.68 -1.16
C VAL A 39 7.08 23.08 -1.76
N ALA A 40 8.25 23.47 -1.26
CA ALA A 40 9.53 22.91 -1.70
C ALA A 40 9.63 21.40 -1.40
N ILE A 41 9.21 20.96 -0.21
CA ILE A 41 9.18 19.54 0.17
C ILE A 41 8.25 18.74 -0.74
N ARG A 42 7.04 19.25 -1.00
CA ARG A 42 6.09 18.60 -1.93
C ARG A 42 6.68 18.51 -3.34
N TYR A 43 7.30 19.56 -3.85
CA TYR A 43 7.91 19.56 -5.17
C TYR A 43 9.00 18.49 -5.31
N ILE A 44 9.90 18.40 -4.32
CA ILE A 44 10.96 17.38 -4.28
C ILE A 44 10.35 15.98 -4.35
N ASN A 45 9.34 15.71 -3.53
CA ASN A 45 8.72 14.39 -3.46
C ASN A 45 7.81 14.08 -4.66
N GLN A 46 7.27 15.08 -5.34
CA GLN A 46 6.50 14.88 -6.58
C GLN A 46 7.39 14.59 -7.78
N HIS A 47 8.59 15.14 -7.79
CA HIS A 47 9.53 14.99 -8.90
C HIS A 47 10.10 13.58 -8.99
N GLU A 48 10.24 12.90 -7.86
CA GLU A 48 10.70 11.51 -7.80
C GLU A 48 9.98 10.76 -6.67
N PHE A 49 9.58 9.52 -6.93
CA PHE A 49 8.86 8.71 -5.93
C PHE A 49 9.76 7.71 -5.19
N ALA A 50 10.82 7.24 -5.82
CA ALA A 50 11.64 6.12 -5.34
C ALA A 50 12.78 6.53 -4.40
N TYR A 51 12.59 7.60 -3.62
CA TYR A 51 13.59 7.95 -2.61
C TYR A 51 13.59 6.95 -1.45
N PRO A 52 14.76 6.38 -1.09
CA PRO A 52 14.86 5.41 0.01
C PRO A 52 14.36 5.92 1.36
N PHE A 53 14.43 7.23 1.60
CA PHE A 53 13.94 7.83 2.85
C PHE A 53 12.41 7.94 2.93
N ASN A 54 11.69 7.69 1.85
CA ASN A 54 10.24 7.60 1.78
C ASN A 54 9.75 6.14 1.70
N HIS A 55 10.67 5.17 1.72
CA HIS A 55 10.33 3.76 1.68
C HIS A 55 9.64 3.32 2.98
N SER A 56 8.62 2.50 2.83
CA SER A 56 7.90 1.84 3.92
C SER A 56 7.44 0.46 3.49
N THR A 57 7.22 -0.42 4.44
CA THR A 57 6.68 -1.76 4.19
C THR A 57 5.30 -1.88 4.81
N SER A 58 4.33 -2.27 4.03
CA SER A 58 2.99 -2.62 4.51
C SER A 58 2.95 -4.10 4.86
N THR A 59 2.34 -4.41 6.00
CA THR A 59 2.07 -5.79 6.41
C THR A 59 0.58 -5.91 6.73
N THR A 60 -0.10 -6.83 6.07
CA THR A 60 -1.54 -7.04 6.22
C THR A 60 -1.83 -8.50 6.50
N THR A 61 -2.59 -8.77 7.56
CA THR A 61 -3.13 -10.10 7.82
C THR A 61 -4.33 -10.34 6.91
N LEU A 62 -4.24 -11.35 6.06
CA LEU A 62 -5.30 -11.71 5.13
C LEU A 62 -6.41 -12.45 5.86
N VAL A 63 -7.64 -12.13 5.50
CA VAL A 63 -8.84 -12.79 6.01
C VAL A 63 -9.28 -13.83 4.99
N PRO A 64 -9.58 -15.06 5.41
CA PRO A 64 -10.07 -16.10 4.51
C PRO A 64 -11.31 -15.66 3.76
N GLY A 65 -11.39 -15.99 2.48
CA GLY A 65 -12.53 -15.61 1.63
C GLY A 65 -12.58 -14.15 1.17
N VAL A 66 -11.69 -13.28 1.69
CA VAL A 66 -11.62 -11.88 1.27
C VAL A 66 -10.60 -11.74 0.15
N THR A 67 -11.05 -11.25 -1.00
CA THR A 67 -10.20 -11.07 -2.18
C THR A 67 -9.59 -9.67 -2.26
N ARG A 68 -10.30 -8.65 -1.74
CA ARG A 68 -10.00 -7.24 -1.96
C ARG A 68 -9.54 -6.55 -0.69
N TYR A 69 -8.43 -5.82 -0.79
CA TYR A 69 -7.80 -5.10 0.31
C TYR A 69 -7.42 -3.69 -0.11
N SER A 70 -7.43 -2.75 0.84
CA SER A 70 -7.04 -1.35 0.58
C SER A 70 -5.53 -1.19 0.59
N ILE A 71 -5.03 -0.31 -0.28
CA ILE A 71 -3.66 0.20 -0.23
C ILE A 71 -3.54 1.18 0.95
N PRO A 72 -2.37 1.29 1.63
CA PRO A 72 -2.14 2.33 2.63
C PRO A 72 -2.47 3.72 2.09
N THR A 73 -3.16 4.53 2.89
CA THR A 73 -3.66 5.84 2.45
C THR A 73 -2.56 6.86 2.18
N ASP A 74 -1.39 6.68 2.77
CA ASP A 74 -0.18 7.46 2.58
C ASP A 74 0.69 6.98 1.42
N ALA A 75 0.31 5.89 0.75
CA ALA A 75 1.06 5.33 -0.34
C ALA A 75 0.97 6.22 -1.59
N LYS A 76 2.10 6.67 -2.07
CA LYS A 76 2.25 7.34 -3.37
C LYS A 76 2.47 6.33 -4.50
N TYR A 77 3.30 5.35 -4.26
CA TYR A 77 3.62 4.29 -5.20
C TYR A 77 3.81 2.97 -4.45
N VAL A 78 3.22 1.90 -4.96
CA VAL A 78 3.35 0.54 -4.41
C VAL A 78 4.15 -0.31 -5.39
N ASP A 79 5.21 -0.94 -4.91
CA ASP A 79 5.97 -1.91 -5.68
C ASP A 79 5.42 -3.33 -5.44
N TYR A 80 4.47 -3.73 -6.27
CA TYR A 80 3.87 -5.06 -6.19
C TYR A 80 4.84 -6.21 -6.47
N ASN A 81 6.01 -5.94 -7.08
CA ASN A 81 7.03 -6.99 -7.30
C ASN A 81 7.70 -7.43 -6.00
N THR A 82 7.60 -6.60 -4.95
CA THR A 82 8.11 -6.94 -3.62
C THR A 82 7.12 -7.74 -2.80
N ALA A 83 5.89 -7.95 -3.31
CA ALA A 83 4.83 -8.64 -2.57
C ALA A 83 5.25 -10.06 -2.18
N ARG A 84 5.16 -10.35 -0.90
CA ARG A 84 5.51 -11.63 -0.27
C ARG A 84 4.39 -12.11 0.62
N LEU A 85 4.06 -13.37 0.49
CA LEU A 85 3.06 -14.05 1.30
C LEU A 85 3.75 -14.98 2.29
N LYS A 86 3.57 -14.78 3.57
CA LYS A 86 3.96 -15.71 4.61
C LYS A 86 2.81 -16.65 4.93
N LYS A 87 3.09 -17.95 4.87
CA LYS A 87 2.11 -19.01 5.18
C LYS A 87 1.91 -19.20 6.68
N ASP A 88 2.92 -18.83 7.46
CA ASP A 88 2.90 -18.88 8.91
C ASP A 88 3.58 -17.62 9.45
N ALA A 89 2.85 -16.85 10.25
CA ALA A 89 3.35 -15.61 10.86
C ALA A 89 4.51 -15.85 11.84
N THR A 90 4.68 -17.08 12.32
CA THR A 90 5.74 -17.46 13.28
C THR A 90 7.09 -17.74 12.61
N ILE A 91 7.12 -17.96 11.29
CA ILE A 91 8.34 -18.33 10.54
C ILE A 91 8.86 -17.11 9.78
N SER A 92 10.04 -16.61 10.16
CA SER A 92 10.64 -15.38 9.61
C SER A 92 11.02 -15.44 8.13
N PHE A 93 11.17 -16.61 7.53
CA PHE A 93 11.77 -16.80 6.20
C PHE A 93 10.85 -17.42 5.15
N ASP A 94 9.59 -17.69 5.47
CA ASP A 94 8.67 -18.37 4.57
C ASP A 94 7.80 -17.39 3.73
N GLY A 95 8.45 -16.48 3.04
CA GLY A 95 7.79 -15.55 2.13
C GLY A 95 7.80 -16.03 0.69
N VAL A 96 6.65 -16.47 0.18
CA VAL A 96 6.47 -16.77 -1.25
C VAL A 96 6.20 -15.49 -2.01
N SER A 97 6.95 -15.24 -3.09
CA SER A 97 6.71 -14.10 -3.97
C SER A 97 5.38 -14.25 -4.69
N LEU A 98 4.57 -13.20 -4.71
CA LEU A 98 3.40 -13.11 -5.55
C LEU A 98 3.77 -12.53 -6.92
N ASN A 99 3.13 -13.05 -7.96
CA ASN A 99 3.25 -12.47 -9.29
C ASN A 99 2.23 -11.35 -9.47
N THR A 100 2.60 -10.30 -10.20
CA THR A 100 1.65 -9.26 -10.60
C THR A 100 0.85 -9.72 -11.80
N LEU A 101 -0.47 -9.56 -11.74
CA LEU A 101 -1.38 -9.84 -12.85
C LEU A 101 -2.06 -8.54 -13.28
N PRO A 102 -2.07 -8.18 -14.57
CA PRO A 102 -2.83 -7.04 -15.07
C PRO A 102 -4.32 -7.19 -14.79
N TYR A 103 -4.99 -6.08 -14.44
CA TYR A 103 -6.42 -6.11 -14.10
C TYR A 103 -7.31 -6.61 -15.24
N ASN A 104 -6.98 -6.27 -16.48
CA ASN A 104 -7.72 -6.75 -17.66
C ASN A 104 -7.62 -8.29 -17.80
N GLU A 105 -6.42 -8.84 -17.61
CA GLU A 105 -6.22 -10.28 -17.66
C GLU A 105 -6.94 -11.01 -16.53
N TYR A 106 -6.99 -10.37 -15.35
CA TYR A 106 -7.78 -10.89 -14.22
C TYR A 106 -9.27 -10.95 -14.58
N ILE A 107 -9.85 -9.89 -15.14
CA ILE A 107 -11.26 -9.86 -15.55
C ILE A 107 -11.54 -10.90 -16.62
N ASP A 108 -10.70 -10.96 -17.67
CA ASP A 108 -10.94 -11.81 -18.83
C ASP A 108 -10.82 -13.31 -18.48
N ASN A 109 -9.90 -13.68 -17.60
CA ASN A 109 -9.59 -15.09 -17.33
C ASN A 109 -10.19 -15.63 -16.02
N GLN A 110 -10.54 -14.77 -15.06
CA GLN A 110 -10.78 -15.18 -13.68
C GLN A 110 -12.18 -14.80 -13.17
N TYR A 111 -12.69 -13.66 -13.57
CA TYR A 111 -13.98 -13.18 -13.08
C TYR A 111 -15.16 -14.05 -13.55
N ILE A 112 -15.08 -14.53 -14.79
CA ILE A 112 -16.11 -15.37 -15.40
C ILE A 112 -16.18 -16.77 -14.74
N ASN A 113 -15.05 -17.27 -14.22
CA ASN A 113 -14.98 -18.62 -13.64
C ASN A 113 -15.26 -18.66 -12.13
N GLN A 114 -15.31 -17.54 -11.43
CA GLN A 114 -15.53 -17.49 -9.98
C GLN A 114 -17.00 -17.37 -9.57
N GLU A 115 -17.86 -16.82 -10.41
CA GLU A 115 -19.28 -16.65 -10.05
C GLU A 115 -20.04 -18.00 -9.93
N ASP A 116 -19.61 -19.03 -10.65
CA ASP A 116 -20.28 -20.33 -10.64
C ASP A 116 -19.88 -21.22 -9.46
N ASP A 117 -18.82 -20.87 -8.71
CA ASP A 117 -18.24 -21.72 -7.67
C ASP A 117 -18.48 -21.20 -6.23
N ILE A 118 -19.25 -20.14 -6.05
CA ILE A 118 -19.57 -19.58 -4.74
C ILE A 118 -20.96 -20.02 -4.29
N ASN A 119 -21.00 -20.95 -3.34
CA ASN A 119 -22.25 -21.25 -2.65
C ASN A 119 -22.42 -20.25 -1.49
N SER A 120 -23.55 -19.57 -1.44
CA SER A 120 -23.87 -18.57 -0.44
C SER A 120 -25.23 -18.79 0.18
N THR A 121 -25.33 -18.58 1.48
CA THR A 121 -26.56 -18.62 2.29
C THR A 121 -26.43 -17.64 3.44
N THR A 122 -27.43 -17.59 4.33
CA THR A 122 -27.36 -16.76 5.56
C THR A 122 -27.57 -17.63 6.79
N ILE A 123 -27.06 -17.21 7.93
CA ILE A 123 -27.32 -17.79 9.23
C ILE A 123 -28.82 -17.68 9.51
N ASP A 124 -29.45 -18.79 9.98
CA ASP A 124 -30.82 -18.83 10.44
C ASP A 124 -30.85 -19.19 11.94
N ALA A 125 -30.57 -18.20 12.76
CA ALA A 125 -30.49 -18.35 14.20
C ALA A 125 -30.88 -17.03 14.90
N VAL A 126 -32.14 -16.85 15.20
CA VAL A 126 -32.74 -15.61 15.76
C VAL A 126 -32.00 -15.03 16.96
N SER A 127 -31.32 -15.86 17.75
CA SER A 127 -30.45 -15.39 18.88
C SER A 127 -29.00 -15.28 18.53
N GLY A 128 -28.63 -15.46 17.25
CA GLY A 128 -27.23 -15.60 16.80
C GLY A 128 -26.60 -16.93 17.27
N LEU A 129 -25.38 -17.15 16.85
CA LEU A 129 -24.57 -18.33 17.18
C LEU A 129 -23.47 -18.00 18.15
N SER A 130 -23.29 -18.78 19.21
CA SER A 130 -22.15 -18.62 20.11
C SER A 130 -20.86 -19.14 19.45
N ALA A 131 -19.71 -18.70 19.96
CA ALA A 131 -18.38 -19.12 19.44
C ALA A 131 -18.08 -20.62 19.60
N SER A 132 -18.90 -21.36 20.37
CA SER A 132 -18.65 -22.78 20.72
C SER A 132 -19.66 -23.74 20.09
N VAL A 133 -20.59 -23.27 19.25
CA VAL A 133 -21.58 -24.16 18.62
C VAL A 133 -20.90 -25.12 17.64
N THR A 134 -21.41 -26.35 17.60
CA THR A 134 -20.99 -27.41 16.70
C THR A 134 -21.98 -27.70 15.58
N THR A 135 -23.10 -26.99 15.57
CA THR A 135 -24.14 -27.07 14.52
C THR A 135 -24.52 -25.65 14.11
N ILE A 136 -24.54 -25.38 12.82
CA ILE A 136 -24.81 -24.04 12.26
C ILE A 136 -26.02 -24.18 11.36
N SER A 137 -27.14 -23.57 11.78
CA SER A 137 -28.37 -23.50 11.01
C SER A 137 -28.33 -22.36 10.00
N VAL A 138 -28.75 -22.65 8.76
CA VAL A 138 -28.75 -21.68 7.67
C VAL A 138 -30.07 -21.71 6.93
N THR A 139 -30.37 -20.64 6.21
CA THR A 139 -31.62 -20.52 5.44
C THR A 139 -31.75 -21.60 4.36
N SER A 140 -30.63 -21.97 3.72
CA SER A 140 -30.59 -23.06 2.71
C SER A 140 -29.18 -23.63 2.63
N SER A 141 -29.06 -24.94 2.63
CA SER A 141 -27.81 -25.65 2.40
C SER A 141 -27.67 -26.16 0.95
N THR A 142 -28.57 -25.76 0.07
CA THR A 142 -28.58 -26.22 -1.34
C THR A 142 -27.33 -25.71 -2.06
N GLY A 143 -26.60 -26.59 -2.75
CA GLY A 143 -25.39 -26.29 -3.49
C GLY A 143 -24.10 -26.51 -2.69
N PHE A 144 -24.17 -26.57 -1.34
CA PHE A 144 -22.99 -26.81 -0.52
C PHE A 144 -22.55 -28.29 -0.60
N THR A 145 -21.22 -28.50 -0.52
CA THR A 145 -20.66 -29.85 -0.49
C THR A 145 -20.98 -30.55 0.81
N ALA A 146 -21.00 -31.92 0.82
CA ALA A 146 -21.35 -32.68 2.00
C ALA A 146 -20.42 -32.42 3.22
N THR A 147 -19.20 -32.02 2.97
CA THR A 147 -18.19 -31.63 3.98
C THR A 147 -17.38 -30.50 3.42
N GLY A 148 -16.78 -29.63 4.24
CA GLY A 148 -15.97 -28.55 3.74
C GLY A 148 -15.66 -27.47 4.76
N THR A 149 -15.39 -26.27 4.28
CA THR A 149 -15.10 -25.10 5.07
C THR A 149 -16.05 -23.96 4.70
N LEU A 150 -16.68 -23.39 5.68
CA LEU A 150 -17.51 -22.20 5.58
C LEU A 150 -16.72 -20.96 5.96
N PHE A 151 -17.04 -19.85 5.32
CA PHE A 151 -16.52 -18.51 5.64
C PHE A 151 -17.67 -17.65 6.16
N VAL A 152 -17.57 -17.20 7.39
CA VAL A 152 -18.64 -16.46 8.08
C VAL A 152 -18.02 -15.33 8.89
N GLY A 153 -18.28 -14.08 8.55
CA GLY A 153 -17.85 -12.93 9.35
C GLY A 153 -16.33 -12.84 9.59
N GLY A 154 -15.50 -13.38 8.68
CA GLY A 154 -14.03 -13.44 8.83
C GLY A 154 -13.52 -14.67 9.59
N GLU A 155 -14.40 -15.56 10.03
CA GLU A 155 -14.07 -16.86 10.63
C GLU A 155 -14.16 -17.98 9.60
N GLN A 156 -13.27 -18.94 9.67
CA GLN A 156 -13.40 -20.23 9.00
C GLN A 156 -13.96 -21.27 9.95
N ILE A 157 -14.92 -22.05 9.45
CA ILE A 157 -15.57 -23.11 10.19
C ILE A 157 -15.57 -24.35 9.32
N THR A 158 -14.87 -25.40 9.74
CA THR A 158 -14.97 -26.69 9.04
C THR A 158 -16.18 -27.47 9.52
N TYR A 159 -16.83 -28.19 8.62
CA TYR A 159 -17.98 -29.06 8.95
C TYR A 159 -17.81 -30.44 8.32
N THR A 160 -18.41 -31.46 8.94
CA THR A 160 -18.26 -32.85 8.54
C THR A 160 -19.54 -33.46 7.99
N GLY A 161 -20.64 -32.71 7.99
CA GLY A 161 -21.93 -33.19 7.44
C GLY A 161 -22.96 -32.09 7.30
N ILE A 162 -24.02 -32.40 6.55
CA ILE A 162 -25.20 -31.53 6.41
C ILE A 162 -26.42 -32.38 6.75
N THR A 163 -27.32 -31.86 7.57
CA THR A 163 -28.61 -32.48 7.90
C THR A 163 -29.73 -31.46 7.74
N GLY A 164 -30.53 -31.59 6.69
CA GLY A 164 -31.48 -30.52 6.33
C GLY A 164 -30.74 -29.24 5.95
N ASN A 165 -31.02 -28.16 6.64
CA ASN A 165 -30.32 -26.87 6.48
C ASN A 165 -29.27 -26.62 7.58
N ASP A 166 -28.85 -27.65 8.30
CA ASP A 166 -27.87 -27.54 9.37
C ASP A 166 -26.52 -28.12 8.93
N PHE A 167 -25.45 -27.33 9.03
CA PHE A 167 -24.09 -27.85 8.98
C PHE A 167 -23.73 -28.47 10.33
N THR A 168 -23.29 -29.71 10.33
CA THR A 168 -23.03 -30.52 11.54
C THR A 168 -21.59 -30.89 11.68
N GLY A 169 -21.16 -31.17 12.93
CA GLY A 169 -19.74 -31.46 13.23
C GLY A 169 -18.82 -30.26 12.95
N CYS A 170 -19.31 -29.06 13.26
CA CYS A 170 -18.60 -27.84 13.02
C CYS A 170 -17.43 -27.67 14.00
N THR A 171 -16.24 -27.35 13.46
CA THR A 171 -15.08 -26.91 14.22
C THR A 171 -14.89 -25.40 13.99
N ARG A 172 -15.06 -24.62 15.04
CA ARG A 172 -14.97 -23.16 15.02
C ARG A 172 -13.50 -22.70 15.02
N GLY A 173 -13.24 -21.52 14.44
CA GLY A 173 -11.87 -20.95 14.42
C GLY A 173 -10.87 -21.78 13.64
N ALA A 174 -11.28 -22.49 12.59
CA ALA A 174 -10.40 -23.31 11.78
C ALA A 174 -9.34 -22.46 11.06
N ASN A 175 -8.23 -23.11 10.66
CA ASN A 175 -7.16 -22.51 9.85
C ASN A 175 -6.58 -21.20 10.41
N SER A 176 -6.38 -21.13 11.74
CA SER A 176 -5.84 -19.97 12.46
C SER A 176 -6.77 -18.74 12.50
N THR A 177 -8.05 -18.90 12.23
CA THR A 177 -9.05 -17.85 12.50
C THR A 177 -9.53 -17.92 13.95
N THR A 178 -10.16 -16.86 14.42
CA THR A 178 -10.69 -16.81 15.81
C THR A 178 -12.18 -17.02 15.81
N ALA A 179 -12.66 -17.97 16.63
CA ALA A 179 -14.09 -18.19 16.83
C ALA A 179 -14.73 -16.97 17.49
N ALA A 180 -15.79 -16.45 16.90
CA ALA A 180 -16.54 -15.30 17.38
C ALA A 180 -18.06 -15.61 17.44
N THR A 181 -18.81 -14.77 18.16
CA THR A 181 -20.27 -14.80 18.07
C THR A 181 -20.71 -14.30 16.70
N ILE A 182 -21.64 -15.01 16.06
CA ILE A 182 -22.17 -14.67 14.74
C ILE A 182 -23.63 -14.27 14.90
N ALA A 183 -24.00 -13.11 14.35
CA ALA A 183 -25.37 -12.64 14.38
C ALA A 183 -26.24 -13.43 13.38
N ASP A 184 -27.56 -13.32 13.55
CA ASP A 184 -28.53 -13.79 12.56
C ASP A 184 -28.34 -13.05 11.22
N ASP A 185 -28.77 -13.65 10.12
CA ASP A 185 -28.67 -13.13 8.75
C ASP A 185 -27.25 -12.85 8.24
N VAL A 186 -26.17 -13.17 8.99
CA VAL A 186 -24.80 -13.07 8.49
C VAL A 186 -24.59 -14.04 7.32
N VAL A 187 -23.97 -13.53 6.26
CA VAL A 187 -23.70 -14.31 5.06
C VAL A 187 -22.67 -15.42 5.35
N VAL A 188 -23.03 -16.63 4.93
CA VAL A 188 -22.19 -17.82 4.94
C VAL A 188 -21.80 -18.15 3.51
N THR A 189 -20.53 -18.29 3.23
CA THR A 189 -20.05 -18.66 1.89
C THR A 189 -19.20 -19.93 1.95
N GLN A 190 -19.24 -20.70 0.89
CA GLN A 190 -18.32 -21.79 0.63
C GLN A 190 -17.72 -21.56 -0.74
N PHE A 191 -16.40 -21.56 -0.80
CA PHE A 191 -15.65 -21.43 -2.05
C PHE A 191 -15.04 -22.79 -2.39
N SER A 192 -15.21 -23.24 -3.63
CA SER A 192 -14.58 -24.46 -4.11
C SER A 192 -13.09 -24.28 -4.41
N ASP A 193 -12.66 -23.07 -4.81
CA ASP A 193 -11.32 -22.79 -5.34
C ASP A 193 -10.44 -21.85 -4.50
N GLY A 194 -10.70 -21.75 -3.19
CA GLY A 194 -9.80 -21.05 -2.26
C GLY A 194 -8.43 -21.73 -2.18
N GLY A 195 -7.39 -20.93 -1.99
CA GLY A 195 -6.04 -21.45 -1.88
C GLY A 195 -5.04 -20.40 -1.41
N SER A 196 -3.76 -20.79 -1.40
CA SER A 196 -2.69 -19.82 -1.16
C SER A 196 -2.62 -18.83 -2.32
N PRO A 197 -2.81 -17.53 -2.10
CA PRO A 197 -2.67 -16.51 -3.13
C PRO A 197 -1.36 -16.63 -3.90
N ARG A 198 -1.41 -16.50 -5.21
CA ARG A 198 -0.25 -16.54 -6.11
C ARG A 198 -0.06 -15.27 -6.90
N PHE A 199 -1.15 -14.53 -7.09
CA PHE A 199 -1.16 -13.30 -7.85
C PHE A 199 -1.70 -12.15 -7.01
N ILE A 200 -1.12 -10.96 -7.24
CA ILE A 200 -1.61 -9.69 -6.75
C ILE A 200 -2.01 -8.83 -7.94
N VAL A 201 -3.20 -8.26 -7.91
CA VAL A 201 -3.79 -7.49 -8.99
C VAL A 201 -4.07 -6.08 -8.49
N ARG A 202 -3.50 -5.08 -9.13
CA ARG A 202 -3.82 -3.68 -8.85
C ARG A 202 -5.17 -3.34 -9.46
N THR A 203 -6.09 -2.83 -8.65
CA THR A 203 -7.38 -2.32 -9.13
C THR A 203 -7.32 -0.82 -9.46
N LEU A 204 -8.37 -0.31 -10.10
CA LEU A 204 -8.45 1.11 -10.49
C LEU A 204 -8.82 2.05 -9.34
N ASP A 205 -9.25 1.51 -8.19
CA ASP A 205 -9.86 2.24 -7.07
C ASP A 205 -8.97 2.24 -5.79
N ASN A 206 -7.66 2.27 -5.94
CA ASN A 206 -6.69 2.23 -4.84
C ASN A 206 -6.82 1.01 -3.91
N ASN A 207 -7.24 -0.12 -4.47
CA ASN A 207 -7.25 -1.42 -3.82
C ASN A 207 -6.34 -2.39 -4.56
N TYR A 208 -6.14 -3.56 -3.99
CA TYR A 208 -5.55 -4.70 -4.67
C TYR A 208 -6.40 -5.94 -4.45
N LEU A 209 -6.37 -6.86 -5.40
CA LEU A 209 -7.02 -8.15 -5.33
C LEU A 209 -5.97 -9.25 -5.21
N LEU A 210 -6.33 -10.33 -4.58
CA LEU A 210 -5.53 -11.54 -4.47
C LEU A 210 -6.21 -12.69 -5.21
N TYR A 211 -5.42 -13.45 -5.96
CA TYR A 211 -5.91 -14.62 -6.68
C TYR A 211 -4.95 -15.82 -6.55
N PRO A 212 -5.47 -17.03 -6.28
CA PRO A 212 -6.80 -17.31 -5.73
C PRO A 212 -7.04 -16.59 -4.40
N PHE A 213 -8.29 -16.52 -3.94
CA PHE A 213 -8.56 -15.91 -2.64
C PHE A 213 -7.96 -16.76 -1.51
N PRO A 214 -7.62 -16.13 -0.36
CA PRO A 214 -7.01 -16.83 0.76
C PRO A 214 -7.93 -17.92 1.34
N ASP A 215 -7.45 -19.16 1.42
CA ASP A 215 -8.13 -20.29 2.06
C ASP A 215 -7.94 -20.31 3.57
N LYS A 216 -6.97 -19.60 4.10
CA LYS A 216 -6.69 -19.43 5.53
C LYS A 216 -6.05 -18.07 5.79
N GLN A 217 -5.73 -17.81 7.04
CA GLN A 217 -5.01 -16.61 7.42
C GLN A 217 -3.56 -16.67 6.93
N TYR A 218 -3.14 -15.64 6.19
CA TYR A 218 -1.77 -15.40 5.74
C TYR A 218 -1.34 -14.00 6.14
N GLU A 219 -0.06 -13.74 6.16
CA GLU A 219 0.51 -12.40 6.27
C GLU A 219 1.05 -11.99 4.89
N LEU A 220 0.52 -10.92 4.34
CA LEU A 220 1.00 -10.30 3.11
C LEU A 220 1.86 -9.10 3.46
N SER A 221 3.04 -9.00 2.90
CA SER A 221 3.90 -7.83 2.98
C SER A 221 4.30 -7.34 1.59
N PHE A 222 4.36 -6.04 1.40
CA PHE A 222 4.88 -5.39 0.19
C PHE A 222 5.47 -4.03 0.54
N ASP A 223 6.38 -3.59 -0.31
CA ASP A 223 7.03 -2.30 -0.14
C ASP A 223 6.31 -1.20 -0.91
N TYR A 224 6.31 -0.01 -0.35
CA TYR A 224 5.72 1.15 -0.98
C TYR A 224 6.50 2.43 -0.60
N PHE A 225 6.27 3.48 -1.35
CA PHE A 225 6.84 4.80 -1.09
C PHE A 225 5.74 5.73 -0.63
N THR A 226 5.98 6.37 0.52
CA THR A 226 5.03 7.30 1.13
C THR A 226 5.08 8.67 0.48
N LEU A 227 3.97 9.38 0.52
CA LEU A 227 3.93 10.82 0.30
C LEU A 227 4.07 11.50 1.67
N PRO A 228 5.18 12.18 1.95
CA PRO A 228 5.35 12.86 3.22
C PRO A 228 4.24 13.88 3.48
N THR A 229 3.76 13.91 4.71
CA THR A 229 2.81 14.92 5.17
C THR A 229 3.48 16.28 5.34
N ASP A 230 2.71 17.35 5.20
CA ASP A 230 3.21 18.69 5.46
C ASP A 230 3.67 18.85 6.91
N LEU A 231 4.75 19.60 7.09
CA LEU A 231 5.21 19.97 8.41
C LEU A 231 4.25 21.01 9.01
N SER A 232 3.91 20.86 10.26
CA SER A 232 2.96 21.73 10.96
C SER A 232 3.53 22.37 12.24
N ALA A 233 4.17 21.55 13.08
CA ALA A 233 4.78 22.01 14.32
C ALA A 233 6.23 22.49 14.09
N ALA A 234 6.67 23.45 14.89
CA ALA A 234 8.04 24.00 14.84
C ALA A 234 9.15 22.93 14.95
N THR A 235 8.84 21.85 15.68
CA THR A 235 9.77 20.73 15.93
C THR A 235 9.74 19.64 14.88
N ASP A 236 8.80 19.69 13.91
CA ASP A 236 8.67 18.68 12.88
C ASP A 236 9.95 18.58 12.05
N VAL A 237 10.26 17.37 11.64
CA VAL A 237 11.48 17.09 10.89
C VAL A 237 11.10 16.51 9.53
N PRO A 238 11.57 17.10 8.41
CA PRO A 238 11.29 16.54 7.10
C PRO A 238 11.96 15.17 6.93
N SER A 239 11.35 14.31 6.13
CA SER A 239 11.91 12.99 5.77
C SER A 239 13.24 13.09 5.03
N LEU A 240 13.52 14.23 4.41
CA LEU A 240 14.76 14.48 3.68
C LEU A 240 16.00 14.36 4.60
N PRO A 241 17.04 13.62 4.18
CA PRO A 241 18.30 13.54 4.92
C PRO A 241 18.94 14.91 5.17
N VAL A 242 19.54 15.06 6.34
CA VAL A 242 20.11 16.35 6.82
C VAL A 242 21.02 17.01 5.76
N GLN A 243 21.83 16.22 5.07
CA GLN A 243 22.79 16.70 4.07
C GLN A 243 22.12 17.37 2.85
N PHE A 244 20.86 17.11 2.58
CA PHE A 244 20.12 17.67 1.44
C PHE A 244 19.04 18.68 1.83
N ARG A 245 18.93 19.03 3.12
CA ARG A 245 17.92 20.00 3.58
C ARG A 245 18.15 21.41 3.05
N TYR A 246 19.37 21.74 2.63
CA TYR A 246 19.64 23.01 1.96
C TYR A 246 18.81 23.19 0.68
N ILE A 247 18.46 22.09 -0.01
CA ILE A 247 17.60 22.12 -1.21
C ILE A 247 16.22 22.67 -0.86
N ILE A 248 15.66 22.28 0.29
CA ILE A 248 14.37 22.82 0.76
C ILE A 248 14.45 24.33 0.95
N VAL A 249 15.53 24.82 1.54
CA VAL A 249 15.76 26.26 1.76
C VAL A 249 15.84 26.99 0.42
N GLU A 250 16.55 26.46 -0.57
CA GLU A 250 16.66 27.07 -1.90
C GLU A 250 15.33 27.11 -2.64
N GLY A 251 14.51 26.04 -2.56
CA GLY A 251 13.15 26.01 -3.10
C GLY A 251 12.21 26.99 -2.40
N ALA A 252 12.32 27.11 -1.07
CA ALA A 252 11.55 28.10 -0.31
C ALA A 252 11.96 29.54 -0.64
N MET A 253 13.27 29.81 -0.81
CA MET A 253 13.79 31.11 -1.26
C MET A 253 13.28 31.50 -2.64
N HIS A 254 13.19 30.55 -3.58
CA HIS A 254 12.58 30.81 -4.89
C HIS A 254 11.15 31.35 -4.74
N THR A 255 10.32 30.72 -3.93
CA THR A 255 8.93 31.15 -3.69
C THR A 255 8.88 32.51 -2.98
N ALA A 256 9.76 32.73 -2.01
CA ALA A 256 9.83 33.99 -1.26
C ALA A 256 10.25 35.17 -2.15
N TYR A 257 11.23 35.02 -3.00
CA TYR A 257 11.63 36.07 -3.96
C TYR A 257 10.54 36.32 -5.02
N MET A 258 9.84 35.30 -5.48
CA MET A 258 8.66 35.48 -6.36
C MET A 258 7.59 36.32 -5.67
N PHE A 259 7.31 36.08 -4.40
CA PHE A 259 6.35 36.84 -3.62
C PHE A 259 6.77 38.32 -3.46
N ARG A 260 8.07 38.60 -3.28
CA ARG A 260 8.62 39.96 -3.22
C ARG A 260 8.72 40.65 -4.59
N GLY A 261 8.52 39.93 -5.69
CA GLY A 261 8.66 40.46 -7.05
C GLY A 261 10.11 40.51 -7.57
N GLU A 262 11.06 39.89 -6.86
CA GLU A 262 12.48 39.84 -7.17
C GLU A 262 12.74 38.65 -8.13
N THR A 263 12.37 38.81 -9.40
CA THR A 263 12.32 37.70 -10.38
C THR A 263 13.69 37.19 -10.79
N GLN A 264 14.75 38.01 -10.74
CA GLN A 264 16.12 37.58 -11.10
C GLN A 264 16.69 36.66 -10.03
N GLU A 265 16.56 37.06 -8.76
CA GLU A 265 16.97 36.28 -7.60
C GLU A 265 16.16 34.99 -7.48
N ALA A 266 14.85 35.06 -7.75
CA ALA A 266 13.99 33.90 -7.80
C ALA A 266 14.46 32.85 -8.84
N ASN A 267 14.82 33.29 -10.05
CA ASN A 267 15.32 32.39 -11.09
C ASN A 267 16.68 31.75 -10.72
N LEU A 268 17.56 32.51 -10.06
CA LEU A 268 18.82 31.96 -9.57
C LEU A 268 18.57 30.85 -8.53
N MET A 269 17.68 31.11 -7.55
CA MET A 269 17.33 30.11 -6.54
C MET A 269 16.64 28.89 -7.15
N LYS A 270 15.81 29.07 -8.16
CA LYS A 270 15.20 27.97 -8.90
C LYS A 270 16.26 27.07 -9.54
N ASN A 271 17.26 27.64 -10.21
CA ASN A 271 18.33 26.86 -10.83
C ASN A 271 19.13 26.06 -9.80
N ASN A 272 19.47 26.68 -8.66
CA ASN A 272 20.15 25.98 -7.57
C ASN A 272 19.29 24.84 -6.99
N PHE A 273 18.01 25.09 -6.80
CA PHE A 273 17.05 24.10 -6.32
C PHE A 273 16.96 22.88 -7.25
N GLU A 274 16.80 23.11 -8.56
CA GLU A 274 16.75 22.04 -9.56
C GLU A 274 18.07 21.26 -9.65
N GLU A 275 19.20 21.95 -9.56
CA GLU A 275 20.52 21.30 -9.54
C GLU A 275 20.72 20.46 -8.27
N GLY A 276 20.30 20.97 -7.11
CA GLY A 276 20.31 20.22 -5.85
C GLY A 276 19.46 18.94 -5.94
N ILE A 277 18.27 19.01 -6.54
CA ILE A 277 17.43 17.83 -6.79
C ILE A 277 18.15 16.83 -7.71
N LYS A 278 18.79 17.28 -8.79
CA LYS A 278 19.54 16.40 -9.69
C LYS A 278 20.69 15.69 -8.98
N GLN A 279 21.43 16.40 -8.13
CA GLN A 279 22.52 15.83 -7.33
C GLN A 279 22.00 14.77 -6.36
N MET A 280 20.90 15.06 -5.65
CA MET A 280 20.27 14.11 -4.74
C MET A 280 19.76 12.86 -5.48
N ARG A 281 19.10 13.03 -6.63
CA ARG A 281 18.68 11.92 -7.49
C ARG A 281 19.84 11.05 -7.95
N SER A 282 20.95 11.67 -8.36
CA SER A 282 22.12 10.93 -8.84
C SER A 282 22.76 10.06 -7.75
N LEU A 283 22.57 10.41 -6.48
CA LEU A 283 23.10 9.65 -5.35
C LEU A 283 22.16 8.52 -4.92
N TYR A 284 20.86 8.79 -4.86
CA TYR A 284 19.90 7.84 -4.28
C TYR A 284 19.24 6.92 -5.29
N ILE A 285 19.15 7.32 -6.58
CA ILE A 285 18.49 6.50 -7.58
C ILE A 285 19.53 5.70 -8.35
N ASN A 286 19.38 4.39 -8.28
CA ASN A 286 20.27 3.47 -8.97
C ASN A 286 20.00 3.48 -10.49
N LYS A 287 20.88 4.13 -11.24
CA LYS A 287 20.80 4.19 -12.70
C LYS A 287 20.82 2.82 -13.39
N TYR A 288 21.40 1.83 -12.75
CA TYR A 288 21.50 0.47 -13.32
C TYR A 288 20.18 -0.28 -13.29
N GLU A 289 19.34 -0.08 -12.28
CA GLU A 289 18.00 -0.67 -12.25
C GLU A 289 17.10 -0.06 -13.33
N TYR A 290 17.18 1.24 -13.54
CA TYR A 290 16.42 1.92 -14.59
C TYR A 290 16.82 1.47 -16.00
N ILE A 291 18.12 1.27 -16.25
CA ILE A 291 18.63 0.75 -17.54
C ILE A 291 18.24 -0.72 -17.73
N ARG A 292 18.25 -1.54 -16.68
CA ARG A 292 17.80 -2.93 -16.76
C ARG A 292 16.32 -3.06 -17.08
N SER A 293 15.46 -2.24 -16.51
CA SER A 293 14.02 -2.28 -16.80
C SER A 293 13.68 -1.87 -18.25
N THR A 294 14.49 -1.01 -18.87
CA THR A 294 14.33 -0.63 -20.27
C THR A 294 14.89 -1.67 -21.24
N VAL A 295 15.91 -2.43 -20.85
CA VAL A 295 16.52 -3.47 -21.71
C VAL A 295 15.81 -4.81 -21.58
N THR A 296 15.14 -5.08 -20.43
CA THR A 296 14.38 -6.32 -20.23
C THR A 296 12.95 -6.26 -20.77
N SER A 297 12.47 -5.10 -21.21
CA SER A 297 11.20 -5.04 -21.90
C SER A 297 11.35 -5.50 -23.35
N GLY A 298 11.19 -6.78 -23.56
CA GLY A 298 10.76 -7.30 -24.83
C GLY A 298 11.85 -7.74 -25.81
N SER A 299 11.44 -8.60 -26.62
CA SER A 299 11.85 -9.11 -27.94
C SER A 299 13.30 -8.89 -28.49
N THR A 300 14.04 -7.88 -28.02
CA THR A 300 15.40 -7.60 -28.50
C THR A 300 16.45 -8.57 -27.97
N ILE A 301 16.27 -9.13 -26.77
CA ILE A 301 17.21 -10.12 -26.21
C ILE A 301 17.07 -11.45 -26.94
N GLY A 302 15.87 -11.81 -27.37
CA GLY A 302 15.65 -13.00 -28.21
C GLY A 302 16.31 -12.89 -29.59
N ALA A 303 16.36 -11.68 -30.16
CA ALA A 303 16.98 -11.46 -31.45
C ALA A 303 18.52 -11.56 -31.42
N PHE A 304 19.15 -11.10 -30.33
CA PHE A 304 20.62 -11.26 -30.18
C PHE A 304 21.03 -12.69 -29.83
N ALA A 305 20.21 -13.42 -29.07
CA ALA A 305 20.51 -14.81 -28.76
C ALA A 305 20.38 -15.75 -29.98
N SER A 306 19.55 -15.39 -30.95
CA SER A 306 19.40 -16.16 -32.21
C SER A 306 20.51 -15.92 -33.20
N GLN A 307 21.19 -14.76 -33.18
CA GLN A 307 22.30 -14.46 -34.08
C GLN A 307 23.66 -15.03 -33.66
N SER A 308 23.82 -15.39 -32.38
CA SER A 308 25.06 -16.00 -31.91
C SER A 308 25.14 -17.52 -32.10
N ARG A 309 24.18 -18.14 -32.79
CA ARG A 309 24.16 -19.59 -33.08
C ARG A 309 24.38 -19.97 -34.53
N VAL A 310 24.82 -19.04 -35.35
CA VAL A 310 25.21 -19.34 -36.75
C VAL A 310 26.64 -18.86 -36.99
N ILE A 311 27.60 -19.59 -36.46
CA ILE A 311 28.94 -19.84 -37.05
C ILE A 311 29.41 -21.18 -36.49
#